data_2c3ea8643645cc7407b6493b2d1603ff
#
_entry.id   2c3ea8643645cc7407b6493b2d1603ff
#
_cell.length_a   1.000
_cell.length_b   1.000
_cell.length_c   1.000
_cell.angle_alpha   90.00
_cell.angle_beta   90.00
_cell.angle_gamma   90.00
#
_symmetry.space_group_name_H-M   'P 1'
#
loop_
_entity.id
_entity.type
_entity.pdbx_description
1 polymer ?
#
loop_
_entity_poly.entity_id
_entity_poly.type
_entity_poly.pdbx_seq_one_letter_code
_entity_poly.pdbx_strand_id
1 'polypeptide(L)'
;MIKSRRSVPRRADRAAKPDNARYHQPSARECALLVLRLLQVREDEVGREVSRARISQNTLRSLCGRSQIPIDLLLEIQEFLLVAGWCLFCVGPTYFAIIRKKAVEGWPRMSSGRIKSELTDVSRRQFDFERLEPLLMPQDAEAEDADE
;
A
#
# COMPACT_ATOMS: atom_id res chain seq x y z
N MET A 1 -32.98 68.82 -24.97
CA MET A 1 -32.78 67.36 -25.18
C MET A 1 -31.48 66.91 -24.50
N ILE A 2 -31.59 66.34 -23.34
CA ILE A 2 -30.45 65.85 -22.57
C ILE A 2 -30.39 64.33 -22.75
N LYS A 3 -29.35 63.83 -23.47
CA LYS A 3 -29.13 62.40 -23.63
C LYS A 3 -28.48 61.85 -22.37
N SER A 4 -29.22 61.09 -21.60
CA SER A 4 -28.75 60.29 -20.48
C SER A 4 -27.79 59.23 -20.97
N ARG A 5 -26.51 59.30 -20.54
CA ARG A 5 -25.53 58.25 -20.75
C ARG A 5 -25.79 57.19 -19.67
N ARG A 6 -26.27 56.01 -20.09
CA ARG A 6 -26.33 54.82 -19.25
C ARG A 6 -24.88 54.36 -19.00
N SER A 7 -24.47 54.43 -17.76
CA SER A 7 -23.23 53.81 -17.31
C SER A 7 -23.36 52.30 -17.32
N VAL A 8 -22.48 51.65 -18.08
CA VAL A 8 -22.34 50.19 -18.09
C VAL A 8 -21.74 49.75 -16.75
N PRO A 9 -22.34 48.77 -16.06
CA PRO A 9 -21.75 48.28 -14.84
C PRO A 9 -20.40 47.58 -15.14
N ARG A 10 -19.36 48.01 -14.44
CA ARG A 10 -18.06 47.36 -14.44
C ARG A 10 -18.24 45.92 -14.05
N ARG A 11 -17.68 45.00 -14.84
CA ARG A 11 -17.55 43.60 -14.53
C ARG A 11 -16.97 43.45 -13.10
N ALA A 12 -17.75 42.78 -12.25
CA ALA A 12 -17.30 42.36 -10.96
C ALA A 12 -15.99 41.63 -11.07
N ASP A 13 -15.08 41.97 -10.20
CA ASP A 13 -13.79 41.33 -10.02
C ASP A 13 -13.93 39.81 -10.05
N ARG A 14 -13.30 39.17 -11.04
CA ARG A 14 -12.99 37.76 -10.97
C ARG A 14 -12.12 37.60 -9.71
N ALA A 15 -12.71 37.08 -8.67
CA ALA A 15 -11.97 36.61 -7.51
C ALA A 15 -10.79 35.79 -8.03
N ALA A 16 -9.59 36.27 -7.77
CA ALA A 16 -8.37 35.53 -8.07
C ALA A 16 -8.53 34.13 -7.50
N LYS A 17 -8.42 33.10 -8.35
CA LYS A 17 -8.31 31.72 -7.86
C LYS A 17 -7.20 31.74 -6.83
N PRO A 18 -7.41 31.13 -5.65
CA PRO A 18 -6.36 31.03 -4.67
C PRO A 18 -5.14 30.44 -5.37
N ASP A 19 -4.04 31.15 -5.24
CA ASP A 19 -2.73 30.69 -5.70
C ASP A 19 -2.64 29.19 -5.43
N ASN A 20 -2.26 28.41 -6.45
CA ASN A 20 -1.97 26.99 -6.29
C ASN A 20 -0.85 26.87 -5.28
N ALA A 21 -1.20 26.98 -4.00
CA ALA A 21 -0.32 26.54 -2.95
C ALA A 21 0.06 25.12 -3.35
N ARG A 22 1.29 24.93 -3.80
CA ARG A 22 1.81 23.62 -4.20
C ARG A 22 1.62 22.74 -2.99
N TYR A 23 0.61 21.89 -3.03
CA TYR A 23 0.37 20.94 -1.98
C TYR A 23 1.66 20.16 -1.77
N HIS A 24 2.22 20.26 -0.57
CA HIS A 24 3.42 19.51 -0.24
C HIS A 24 3.14 18.03 -0.38
N GLN A 25 3.91 17.36 -1.24
CA GLN A 25 3.88 15.90 -1.32
C GLN A 25 4.90 15.34 -0.33
N PRO A 26 4.46 14.56 0.66
CA PRO A 26 5.38 13.94 1.59
C PRO A 26 6.46 13.11 0.88
N SER A 27 7.68 13.16 1.40
CA SER A 27 8.77 12.28 0.99
C SER A 27 8.51 10.84 1.44
N ALA A 28 9.29 9.88 0.95
CA ALA A 28 9.19 8.48 1.40
C ALA A 28 9.33 8.37 2.93
N ARG A 29 10.28 9.08 3.51
CA ARG A 29 10.47 9.14 4.96
C ARG A 29 9.25 9.70 5.68
N GLU A 30 8.70 10.80 5.19
CA GLU A 30 7.50 11.42 5.75
C GLU A 30 6.28 10.52 5.61
N CYS A 31 6.10 9.82 4.47
CA CYS A 31 5.07 8.81 4.29
C CYS A 31 5.18 7.68 5.32
N ALA A 32 6.39 7.18 5.54
CA ALA A 32 6.64 6.15 6.55
C ALA A 32 6.28 6.64 7.96
N LEU A 33 6.64 7.88 8.31
CA LEU A 33 6.28 8.49 9.59
C LEU A 33 4.77 8.62 9.75
N LEU A 34 4.03 8.95 8.69
CA LEU A 34 2.57 9.02 8.73
C LEU A 34 1.93 7.64 8.90
N VAL A 35 2.49 6.60 8.28
CA VAL A 35 2.06 5.21 8.52
C VAL A 35 2.27 4.82 9.98
N LEU A 36 3.46 5.11 10.53
CA LEU A 36 3.76 4.85 11.95
C LEU A 36 2.83 5.63 12.89
N ARG A 37 2.52 6.87 12.55
CA ARG A 37 1.56 7.67 13.30
C ARG A 37 0.16 7.05 13.27
N LEU A 38 -0.27 6.56 12.12
CA LEU A 38 -1.57 5.88 11.99
C LEU A 38 -1.63 4.61 12.85
N LEU A 39 -0.55 3.83 12.90
CA LEU A 39 -0.44 2.67 13.78
C LEU A 39 -0.51 3.06 15.25
N GLN A 40 0.19 4.12 15.65
CA GLN A 40 0.16 4.63 17.00
C GLN A 40 -1.25 5.09 17.43
N VAL A 41 -1.96 5.80 16.55
CA VAL A 41 -3.35 6.18 16.79
C VAL A 41 -4.23 4.94 16.99
N ARG A 42 -4.00 3.90 16.19
CA ARG A 42 -4.75 2.65 16.34
C ARG A 42 -4.43 1.94 17.66
N GLU A 43 -3.20 1.95 18.10
CA GLU A 43 -2.81 1.40 19.40
C GLU A 43 -3.49 2.16 20.55
N ASP A 44 -3.54 3.49 20.48
CA ASP A 44 -4.23 4.33 21.46
C ASP A 44 -5.73 4.03 21.51
N GLU A 45 -6.38 3.85 20.35
CA GLU A 45 -7.81 3.53 20.26
C GLU A 45 -8.16 2.17 20.86
N VAL A 46 -7.35 1.14 20.61
CA VAL A 46 -7.61 -0.23 21.10
C VAL A 46 -7.05 -0.47 22.50
N GLY A 47 -6.24 0.43 23.03
CA GLY A 47 -5.63 0.34 24.36
C GLY A 47 -4.59 -0.77 24.52
N ARG A 48 -4.00 -1.25 23.39
CA ARG A 48 -2.98 -2.29 23.38
C ARG A 48 -2.06 -2.14 22.18
N GLU A 49 -0.92 -2.78 22.25
CA GLU A 49 0.02 -2.87 21.15
C GLU A 49 -0.58 -3.61 19.94
N VAL A 50 -0.42 -3.04 18.76
CA VAL A 50 -0.84 -3.62 17.49
C VAL A 50 0.33 -4.33 16.85
N SER A 51 0.18 -5.63 16.56
CA SER A 51 1.22 -6.44 15.91
C SER A 51 1.09 -6.48 14.39
N ARG A 52 -0.11 -6.22 13.87
CA ARG A 52 -0.45 -6.30 12.44
C ARG A 52 -1.68 -5.48 12.11
N ALA A 53 -1.74 -4.99 10.89
CA ALA A 53 -2.89 -4.24 10.37
C ALA A 53 -2.97 -4.35 8.84
N ARG A 54 -4.10 -3.93 8.28
CA ARG A 54 -4.26 -3.72 6.84
C ARG A 54 -4.38 -2.23 6.57
N ILE A 55 -3.80 -1.79 5.48
CA ILE A 55 -3.88 -0.42 5.00
C ILE A 55 -4.38 -0.47 3.57
N SER A 56 -5.51 0.16 3.28
CA SER A 56 -6.00 0.23 1.91
C SER A 56 -5.08 1.05 1.02
N GLN A 57 -5.09 0.79 -0.27
CA GLN A 57 -4.36 1.61 -1.24
C GLN A 57 -4.77 3.08 -1.15
N ASN A 58 -6.06 3.34 -0.98
CA ASN A 58 -6.56 4.72 -0.84
C ASN A 58 -6.01 5.40 0.41
N THR A 59 -5.92 4.69 1.53
CA THR A 59 -5.32 5.22 2.75
C THR A 59 -3.85 5.58 2.52
N LEU A 60 -3.07 4.67 1.92
CA LEU A 60 -1.65 4.95 1.66
C LEU A 60 -1.47 6.11 0.67
N ARG A 61 -2.28 6.18 -0.39
CA ARG A 61 -2.30 7.32 -1.32
C ARG A 61 -2.59 8.63 -0.60
N SER A 62 -3.56 8.63 0.30
CA SER A 62 -3.91 9.82 1.10
C SER A 62 -2.76 10.25 2.00
N LEU A 63 -2.09 9.32 2.67
CA LEU A 63 -0.91 9.60 3.49
C LEU A 63 0.25 10.17 2.68
N CYS A 64 0.42 9.69 1.46
CA CYS A 64 1.48 10.15 0.55
C CYS A 64 1.09 11.42 -0.25
N GLY A 65 -0.15 11.88 -0.15
CA GLY A 65 -0.64 13.02 -0.93
C GLY A 65 -0.56 12.81 -2.45
N ARG A 66 -0.78 11.58 -2.90
CA ARG A 66 -0.64 11.19 -4.31
C ARG A 66 -1.83 10.35 -4.79
N SER A 67 -2.19 10.51 -6.06
CA SER A 67 -3.22 9.67 -6.70
C SER A 67 -2.70 8.26 -7.02
N GLN A 68 -1.39 8.12 -7.22
CA GLN A 68 -0.71 6.85 -7.44
C GLN A 68 0.60 6.82 -6.66
N ILE A 69 1.03 5.64 -6.26
CA ILE A 69 2.28 5.43 -5.55
C ILE A 69 3.24 4.73 -6.51
N PRO A 70 4.29 5.43 -7.01
CA PRO A 70 5.32 4.82 -7.82
C PRO A 70 6.02 3.69 -7.05
N ILE A 71 6.45 2.66 -7.75
CA ILE A 71 7.12 1.51 -7.12
C ILE A 71 8.38 1.92 -6.36
N ASP A 72 9.15 2.86 -6.88
CA ASP A 72 10.37 3.35 -6.22
C ASP A 72 10.06 4.01 -4.88
N LEU A 73 9.00 4.82 -4.84
CA LEU A 73 8.53 5.42 -3.58
C LEU A 73 8.08 4.37 -2.59
N LEU A 74 7.34 3.35 -3.05
CA LEU A 74 6.88 2.26 -2.19
C LEU A 74 8.05 1.49 -1.58
N LEU A 75 9.08 1.18 -2.38
CA LEU A 75 10.29 0.50 -1.90
C LEU A 75 11.03 1.32 -0.83
N GLU A 76 11.17 2.63 -1.04
CA GLU A 76 11.77 3.52 -0.04
C GLU A 76 10.95 3.60 1.25
N ILE A 77 9.61 3.66 1.15
CA ILE A 77 8.72 3.64 2.32
C ILE A 77 8.92 2.33 3.09
N GLN A 78 8.98 1.19 2.39
CA GLN A 78 9.21 -0.12 2.99
C GLN A 78 10.55 -0.17 3.74
N GLU A 79 11.61 0.41 3.18
CA GLU A 79 12.93 0.48 3.84
C GLU A 79 12.88 1.27 5.14
N PHE A 80 12.25 2.45 5.14
CA PHE A 80 12.09 3.25 6.36
C PHE A 80 11.26 2.53 7.42
N LEU A 81 10.18 1.87 7.02
CA LEU A 81 9.33 1.11 7.94
C LEU A 81 10.09 -0.10 8.52
N LEU A 82 10.92 -0.77 7.71
CA LEU A 82 11.72 -1.91 8.16
C LEU A 82 12.73 -1.49 9.23
N VAL A 83 13.39 -0.36 9.06
CA VAL A 83 14.29 0.22 10.09
C VAL A 83 13.53 0.49 11.39
N ALA A 84 12.27 0.91 11.29
CA ALA A 84 11.40 1.13 12.45
C ALA A 84 10.80 -0.16 13.04
N GLY A 85 11.14 -1.32 12.49
CA GLY A 85 10.67 -2.62 12.97
C GLY A 85 9.35 -3.09 12.39
N TRP A 86 8.96 -2.60 11.20
CA TRP A 86 7.73 -2.95 10.51
C TRP A 86 7.97 -3.43 9.09
N CYS A 87 7.25 -4.45 8.68
CA CYS A 87 7.23 -4.96 7.31
C CYS A 87 5.92 -4.56 6.63
N LEU A 88 6.00 -3.85 5.52
CA LEU A 88 4.87 -3.49 4.66
C LEU A 88 4.95 -4.29 3.37
N PHE A 89 3.84 -4.88 2.94
CA PHE A 89 3.79 -5.61 1.67
C PHE A 89 2.41 -5.55 1.03
N CYS A 90 2.38 -5.66 -0.30
CA CYS A 90 1.14 -5.70 -1.07
C CYS A 90 0.41 -7.03 -0.88
N VAL A 91 -0.89 -6.94 -0.70
CA VAL A 91 -1.79 -8.11 -0.72
C VAL A 91 -2.86 -7.85 -1.78
N GLY A 92 -2.60 -8.32 -2.99
CA GLY A 92 -3.46 -8.04 -4.13
C GLY A 92 -3.48 -6.55 -4.52
N PRO A 93 -4.44 -6.10 -5.34
CA PRO A 93 -4.46 -4.75 -5.89
C PRO A 93 -5.09 -3.70 -4.98
N THR A 94 -5.72 -4.07 -3.86
CA THR A 94 -6.60 -3.18 -3.10
C THR A 94 -6.05 -2.75 -1.75
N TYR A 95 -5.16 -3.52 -1.15
CA TYR A 95 -4.62 -3.20 0.18
C TYR A 95 -3.20 -3.71 0.41
N PHE A 96 -2.58 -3.18 1.45
CA PHE A 96 -1.29 -3.59 1.99
C PHE A 96 -1.49 -4.23 3.36
N ALA A 97 -0.63 -5.18 3.69
CA ALA A 97 -0.50 -5.67 5.05
C ALA A 97 0.75 -5.05 5.69
N ILE A 98 0.65 -4.75 6.97
CA ILE A 98 1.77 -4.33 7.79
C ILE A 98 1.86 -5.19 9.03
N ILE A 99 3.05 -5.65 9.36
CA ILE A 99 3.30 -6.54 10.48
C ILE A 99 4.61 -6.17 11.18
N ARG A 100 4.67 -6.35 12.48
CA ARG A 100 5.93 -6.16 13.20
C ARG A 100 6.97 -7.17 12.74
N LYS A 101 8.18 -6.69 12.50
CA LYS A 101 9.33 -7.51 12.10
C LYS A 101 9.56 -8.67 13.08
N LYS A 102 9.42 -8.45 14.38
CA LYS A 102 9.53 -9.49 15.41
C LYS A 102 8.60 -10.68 15.18
N ALA A 103 7.39 -10.45 14.71
CA ALA A 103 6.44 -11.52 14.42
C ALA A 103 6.91 -12.41 13.27
N VAL A 104 7.55 -11.81 12.26
CA VAL A 104 8.10 -12.53 11.09
C VAL A 104 9.33 -13.36 11.48
N GLU A 105 10.17 -12.84 12.38
CA GLU A 105 11.39 -13.52 12.81
C GLU A 105 11.11 -14.89 13.47
N GLY A 106 9.94 -15.07 14.06
CA GLY A 106 9.50 -16.34 14.65
C GLY A 106 8.92 -17.36 13.66
N TRP A 107 8.82 -17.02 12.38
CA TRP A 107 8.24 -17.91 11.38
C TRP A 107 9.20 -19.02 10.96
N PRO A 108 8.69 -20.19 10.58
CA PRO A 108 9.51 -21.28 10.07
C PRO A 108 10.31 -20.86 8.83
N ARG A 109 11.58 -21.23 8.81
CA ARG A 109 12.45 -21.02 7.66
C ARG A 109 12.23 -22.13 6.64
N MET A 110 12.03 -21.75 5.39
CA MET A 110 12.03 -22.68 4.27
C MET A 110 13.40 -22.73 3.61
N SER A 111 13.85 -23.92 3.27
CA SER A 111 15.15 -24.16 2.64
C SER A 111 14.96 -24.86 1.30
N SER A 112 15.65 -24.39 0.27
CA SER A 112 15.69 -25.02 -1.06
C SER A 112 16.26 -26.43 -1.04
N GLY A 113 17.03 -26.81 0.00
CA GLY A 113 17.55 -28.15 0.16
C GLY A 113 16.48 -29.24 0.24
N ARG A 114 15.25 -28.87 0.61
CA ARG A 114 14.10 -29.80 0.65
C ARG A 114 13.62 -30.24 -0.73
N ILE A 115 13.91 -29.47 -1.78
CA ILE A 115 13.57 -29.75 -3.16
C ILE A 115 14.81 -29.81 -4.05
N LYS A 116 15.95 -30.22 -3.48
CA LYS A 116 17.24 -30.22 -4.19
C LYS A 116 17.25 -31.11 -5.42
N SER A 117 16.60 -32.27 -5.38
CA SER A 117 16.50 -33.18 -6.53
C SER A 117 15.70 -32.53 -7.67
N GLU A 118 14.57 -31.89 -7.35
CA GLU A 118 13.74 -31.19 -8.33
C GLU A 118 14.49 -30.02 -8.96
N LEU A 119 15.24 -29.25 -8.15
CA LEU A 119 16.08 -28.15 -8.67
C LEU A 119 17.19 -28.66 -9.61
N THR A 120 17.71 -29.84 -9.35
CA THR A 120 18.68 -30.49 -10.27
C THR A 120 17.99 -30.82 -11.58
N ASP A 121 16.81 -31.39 -11.58
CA ASP A 121 16.03 -31.72 -12.77
C ASP A 121 15.62 -30.44 -13.53
N VAL A 122 15.27 -29.37 -12.85
CA VAL A 122 15.02 -28.04 -13.45
C VAL A 122 16.26 -27.57 -14.20
N SER A 123 17.44 -27.64 -13.59
CA SER A 123 18.69 -27.20 -14.22
C SER A 123 19.06 -28.03 -15.46
N ARG A 124 18.64 -29.28 -15.50
CA ARG A 124 18.81 -30.19 -16.63
C ARG A 124 17.69 -30.10 -17.66
N ARG A 125 16.68 -29.25 -17.46
CA ARG A 125 15.46 -29.14 -18.27
C ARG A 125 14.67 -30.46 -18.36
N GLN A 126 14.67 -31.23 -17.28
CA GLN A 126 13.99 -32.51 -17.15
C GLN A 126 12.82 -32.48 -16.17
N PHE A 127 12.60 -31.34 -15.53
CA PHE A 127 11.52 -31.18 -14.55
C PHE A 127 10.19 -30.90 -15.26
N ASP A 128 9.15 -31.62 -14.85
CA ASP A 128 7.78 -31.43 -15.32
C ASP A 128 7.03 -30.47 -14.38
N PHE A 129 6.91 -29.20 -14.80
CA PHE A 129 6.17 -28.19 -14.06
C PHE A 129 4.65 -28.39 -14.08
N GLU A 130 4.09 -29.11 -15.07
CA GLU A 130 2.66 -29.37 -15.16
C GLU A 130 2.15 -30.14 -13.94
N ARG A 131 2.99 -30.93 -13.31
CA ARG A 131 2.68 -31.63 -12.05
C ARG A 131 2.38 -30.67 -10.89
N LEU A 132 2.86 -29.45 -10.93
CA LEU A 132 2.71 -28.44 -9.89
C LEU A 132 1.58 -27.43 -10.20
N GLU A 133 1.06 -27.43 -11.43
CA GLU A 133 -0.01 -26.49 -11.82
C GLU A 133 -1.24 -26.54 -10.91
N PRO A 134 -1.68 -27.70 -10.37
CA PRO A 134 -2.78 -27.72 -9.42
C PRO A 134 -2.57 -26.87 -8.17
N LEU A 135 -1.29 -26.58 -7.80
CA LEU A 135 -0.97 -25.72 -6.66
C LEU A 135 -1.29 -24.24 -6.92
N LEU A 136 -1.45 -23.84 -8.19
CA LEU A 136 -1.83 -22.49 -8.58
C LEU A 136 -3.35 -22.27 -8.60
N MET A 137 -4.14 -23.32 -8.41
CA MET A 137 -5.58 -23.17 -8.39
C MET A 137 -6.02 -22.39 -7.15
N PRO A 138 -7.01 -21.48 -7.29
CA PRO A 138 -7.56 -20.76 -6.15
C PRO A 138 -8.07 -21.73 -5.09
N GLN A 139 -7.64 -21.56 -3.84
CA GLN A 139 -8.08 -22.41 -2.72
C GLN A 139 -9.46 -22.02 -2.18
N ASP A 140 -10.01 -20.89 -2.64
CA ASP A 140 -11.28 -20.34 -2.14
C ASP A 140 -12.52 -20.97 -2.81
N ALA A 141 -12.35 -21.95 -3.72
CA ALA A 141 -13.45 -22.58 -4.44
C ALA A 141 -14.16 -23.70 -3.64
N GLU A 142 -13.65 -24.10 -2.47
CA GLU A 142 -14.21 -25.22 -1.70
C GLU A 142 -15.01 -24.81 -0.45
N ALA A 143 -15.18 -23.51 -0.18
CA ALA A 143 -15.81 -23.02 1.05
C ALA A 143 -17.30 -22.65 0.92
N GLU A 144 -17.91 -22.73 -0.27
CA GLU A 144 -19.31 -22.30 -0.46
C GLU A 144 -20.35 -23.43 -0.41
N ASP A 145 -19.97 -24.71 -0.30
CA ASP A 145 -20.92 -25.84 -0.37
C ASP A 145 -21.12 -26.60 0.96
N ALA A 146 -20.78 -26.01 2.10
CA ALA A 146 -20.90 -26.70 3.39
C ALA A 146 -21.91 -26.04 4.37
N ASP A 147 -23.03 -25.50 3.86
CA ASP A 147 -24.15 -25.09 4.72
C ASP A 147 -25.51 -25.32 4.01
N GLU A 148 -25.95 -26.58 3.98
CA GLU A 148 -27.36 -26.95 3.87
C GLU A 148 -27.75 -27.85 5.05
#